data_9bab1c860ad385da787f29e43fee290c
#
_entry.id   9bab1c860ad385da787f29e43fee290c
#
_cell.length_a   1.000
_cell.length_b   1.000
_cell.length_c   1.000
_cell.angle_alpha   90.00
_cell.angle_beta   90.00
_cell.angle_gamma   90.00
#
_symmetry.space_group_name_H-M   'P 1'
#
loop_
_entity.id
_entity.type
_entity.pdbx_description
1 polymer ?
#
loop_
_entity_poly.entity_id
_entity_poly.type
_entity_poly.pdbx_seq_one_letter_code
_entity_poly.pdbx_strand_id
1 'polypeptide(L)'
;MLTWNVTYHCKPGQREAFYQAVCDLGMRHNSLKEDGNCRYDYYFAAADSDALLLVESWTTPELQQAHCQTELFAKLQEIKTLFCDSIEIDKFNY
;
A
#
# COMPACT_ATOMS: atom_id res chain seq x y z
N MET A 1 -5.77 2.98 -17.36
CA MET A 1 -4.82 2.89 -16.23
C MET A 1 -5.55 2.35 -15.02
N LEU A 2 -4.98 1.37 -14.37
CA LEU A 2 -5.51 0.80 -13.14
C LEU A 2 -5.10 1.66 -11.95
N THR A 3 -6.08 2.11 -11.15
CA THR A 3 -5.81 2.84 -9.91
C THR A 3 -6.52 2.16 -8.75
N TRP A 4 -5.79 1.84 -7.70
CA TRP A 4 -6.33 1.23 -6.50
C TRP A 4 -6.16 2.18 -5.31
N ASN A 5 -7.24 2.35 -4.56
CA ASN A 5 -7.20 3.00 -3.26
C ASN A 5 -7.25 1.90 -2.21
N VAL A 6 -6.14 1.70 -1.52
CA VAL A 6 -6.00 0.66 -0.48
C VAL A 6 -6.03 1.34 0.87
N THR A 7 -7.08 1.08 1.66
CA THR A 7 -7.17 1.61 3.01
C THR A 7 -6.75 0.52 4.00
N TYR A 8 -5.67 0.79 4.70
CA TYR A 8 -5.20 -0.08 5.79
C TYR A 8 -5.87 0.36 7.08
N HIS A 9 -6.68 -0.52 7.68
CA HIS A 9 -7.28 -0.30 8.99
C HIS A 9 -6.31 -0.84 10.04
N CYS A 10 -5.50 0.05 10.58
CA CYS A 10 -4.50 -0.32 11.57
C CYS A 10 -5.14 -0.60 12.93
N LYS A 11 -4.47 -1.40 13.72
CA LYS A 11 -4.86 -1.61 15.12
C LYS A 11 -4.80 -0.28 15.86
N PRO A 12 -5.62 -0.08 16.91
CA PRO A 12 -5.66 1.20 17.61
C PRO A 12 -4.27 1.70 18.03
N GLY A 13 -3.95 2.93 17.61
CA GLY A 13 -2.69 3.58 17.93
C GLY A 13 -1.47 3.10 17.14
N GLN A 14 -1.66 2.23 16.13
CA GLN A 14 -0.53 1.62 15.40
C GLN A 14 -0.29 2.21 14.00
N ARG A 15 -1.08 3.18 13.55
CA ARG A 15 -0.95 3.73 12.19
C ARG A 15 0.44 4.29 11.92
N GLU A 16 0.96 5.11 12.82
CA GLU A 16 2.26 5.75 12.62
C GLU A 16 3.40 4.73 12.65
N ALA A 17 3.30 3.72 13.52
CA ALA A 17 4.27 2.62 13.59
C ALA A 17 4.22 1.78 12.31
N PHE A 18 3.03 1.50 11.78
CA PHE A 18 2.88 0.81 10.51
C PHE A 18 3.49 1.61 9.37
N TYR A 19 3.18 2.90 9.28
CA TYR A 19 3.73 3.76 8.24
C TYR A 19 5.26 3.81 8.33
N GLN A 20 5.81 3.92 9.53
CA GLN A 20 7.27 3.91 9.71
C GLN A 20 7.88 2.60 9.23
N ALA A 21 7.27 1.46 9.54
CA ALA A 21 7.73 0.15 9.09
C ALA A 21 7.70 0.04 7.56
N VAL A 22 6.65 0.57 6.93
CA VAL A 22 6.51 0.63 5.47
C VAL A 22 7.62 1.50 4.85
N CYS A 23 7.93 2.65 5.47
CA CYS A 23 9.01 3.53 5.02
C CYS A 23 10.38 2.83 5.18
N ASP A 24 10.61 2.18 6.30
CA ASP A 24 11.86 1.47 6.56
C ASP A 24 12.08 0.32 5.57
N LEU A 25 10.99 -0.32 5.15
CA LEU A 25 11.02 -1.37 4.11
C LEU A 25 11.34 -0.80 2.73
N GLY A 26 11.13 0.50 2.51
CA GLY A 26 11.34 1.15 1.22
C GLY A 26 10.24 0.85 0.21
N MET A 27 9.01 0.63 0.66
CA MET A 27 7.89 0.26 -0.21
C MET A 27 7.67 1.25 -1.35
N ARG A 28 7.53 2.53 -1.03
CA ARG A 28 7.28 3.55 -2.05
C ARG A 28 8.45 3.68 -3.01
N HIS A 29 9.65 3.82 -2.47
CA HIS A 29 10.86 4.02 -3.27
C HIS A 29 11.08 2.89 -4.27
N ASN A 30 10.93 1.65 -3.82
CA ASN A 30 11.17 0.47 -4.66
C ASN A 30 10.00 0.20 -5.60
N SER A 31 8.76 0.42 -5.14
CA SER A 31 7.58 0.23 -5.99
C SER A 31 7.57 1.18 -7.19
N LEU A 32 8.00 2.44 -6.99
CA LEU A 32 8.08 3.43 -8.06
C LEU A 32 9.06 3.03 -9.17
N LYS A 33 10.00 2.13 -8.90
CA LYS A 33 10.97 1.62 -9.88
C LYS A 33 10.43 0.40 -10.65
N GLU A 34 9.33 -0.19 -10.23
CA GLU A 34 8.76 -1.36 -10.90
C GLU A 34 8.10 -0.95 -12.22
N ASP A 35 8.18 -1.85 -13.21
CA ASP A 35 7.57 -1.61 -14.52
C ASP A 35 6.08 -1.35 -14.37
N GLY A 36 5.61 -0.31 -15.04
CA GLY A 36 4.20 0.04 -15.09
C GLY A 36 3.67 0.79 -13.88
N ASN A 37 4.46 0.99 -12.83
CA ASN A 37 4.02 1.79 -11.71
C ASN A 37 4.03 3.28 -12.07
N CYS A 38 2.88 3.95 -11.87
CA CYS A 38 2.71 5.37 -12.18
C CYS A 38 2.51 6.22 -10.93
N ARG A 39 2.10 5.59 -9.81
CA ARG A 39 1.85 6.29 -8.57
C ARG A 39 1.91 5.30 -7.40
N TYR A 40 2.47 5.75 -6.28
CA TYR A 40 2.53 4.95 -5.05
C TYR A 40 2.67 5.88 -3.86
N ASP A 41 1.54 6.47 -3.42
CA ASP A 41 1.52 7.53 -2.41
C ASP A 41 0.69 7.13 -1.21
N TYR A 42 1.22 7.45 -0.01
CA TYR A 42 0.54 7.22 1.25
C TYR A 42 -0.06 8.51 1.80
N TYR A 43 -1.23 8.39 2.43
CA TYR A 43 -1.93 9.52 3.05
C TYR A 43 -2.51 9.09 4.39
N PHE A 44 -2.42 9.94 5.38
CA PHE A 44 -3.13 9.72 6.65
C PHE A 44 -4.57 10.21 6.47
N ALA A 45 -5.54 9.36 6.83
CA ALA A 45 -6.95 9.74 6.76
C ALA A 45 -7.26 10.76 7.85
N ALA A 46 -7.83 11.90 7.45
CA ALA A 46 -8.16 12.96 8.39
C ALA A 46 -9.31 12.57 9.34
N ALA A 47 -10.22 11.72 8.87
CA ALA A 47 -11.41 11.33 9.62
C ALA A 47 -11.21 10.10 10.51
N ASP A 48 -10.08 9.40 10.37
CA ASP A 48 -9.81 8.15 11.10
C ASP A 48 -8.32 8.08 11.44
N SER A 49 -7.99 8.22 12.72
CA SER A 49 -6.60 8.26 13.19
C SER A 49 -5.88 6.91 13.05
N ASP A 50 -6.61 5.83 12.76
CA ASP A 50 -6.04 4.50 12.59
C ASP A 50 -6.07 4.02 11.12
N ALA A 51 -6.45 4.88 10.17
CA ALA A 51 -6.49 4.53 8.77
C ALA A 51 -5.34 5.15 7.99
N LEU A 52 -4.66 4.33 7.19
CA LEU A 52 -3.63 4.75 6.24
C LEU A 52 -4.09 4.40 4.83
N LEU A 53 -4.13 5.40 3.96
CA LEU A 53 -4.51 5.23 2.56
C LEU A 53 -3.28 5.11 1.68
N LEU A 54 -3.26 4.12 0.81
CA LEU A 54 -2.32 4.00 -0.29
C LEU A 54 -3.08 4.23 -1.59
N VAL A 55 -2.60 5.16 -2.42
CA VAL A 55 -3.09 5.31 -3.79
C VAL A 55 -2.00 4.81 -4.72
N GLU A 56 -2.29 3.74 -5.45
CA GLU A 56 -1.34 3.16 -6.40
C GLU A 56 -1.96 3.08 -7.78
N SER A 57 -1.15 3.35 -8.81
CA SER A 57 -1.60 3.30 -10.21
C SER A 57 -0.60 2.52 -11.05
N TRP A 58 -1.13 1.69 -11.96
CA TRP A 58 -0.35 0.80 -12.81
C TRP A 58 -0.86 0.89 -14.23
N THR A 59 0.03 0.75 -15.21
CA THR A 59 -0.36 0.80 -16.63
C THR A 59 -1.24 -0.38 -17.00
N THR A 60 -1.01 -1.56 -16.43
CA THR A 60 -1.80 -2.77 -16.69
C THR A 60 -2.04 -3.57 -15.41
N PRO A 61 -3.13 -4.37 -15.36
CA PRO A 61 -3.37 -5.28 -14.23
C PRO A 61 -2.26 -6.32 -14.06
N GLU A 62 -1.65 -6.77 -15.16
CA GLU A 62 -0.58 -7.78 -15.14
C GLU A 62 0.65 -7.26 -14.40
N LEU A 63 1.00 -5.98 -14.59
CA LEU A 63 2.14 -5.37 -13.91
C LEU A 63 1.84 -5.14 -12.43
N GLN A 64 0.60 -4.83 -12.08
CA GLN A 64 0.18 -4.77 -10.67
C GLN A 64 0.28 -6.16 -10.02
N GLN A 65 -0.12 -7.22 -10.72
CA GLN A 65 0.01 -8.58 -10.21
C GLN A 65 1.48 -8.98 -10.04
N ALA A 66 2.35 -8.57 -10.96
CA ALA A 66 3.79 -8.81 -10.84
C ALA A 66 4.36 -8.17 -9.56
N HIS A 67 3.89 -6.96 -9.21
CA HIS A 67 4.23 -6.30 -7.95
C HIS A 67 3.91 -7.20 -6.74
N CYS A 68 2.77 -7.87 -6.76
CA CYS A 68 2.34 -8.76 -5.68
C CYS A 68 3.17 -10.05 -5.58
N GLN A 69 4.01 -10.35 -6.57
CA GLN A 69 4.88 -11.53 -6.57
C GLN A 69 6.30 -11.22 -6.09
N THR A 70 6.58 -9.96 -5.75
CA THR A 70 7.91 -9.56 -5.31
C THR A 70 8.19 -9.98 -3.87
N GLU A 71 9.47 -10.16 -3.54
CA GLU A 71 9.89 -10.39 -2.17
C GLU A 71 9.54 -9.21 -1.26
N LEU A 72 9.61 -8.00 -1.79
CA LEU A 72 9.22 -6.79 -1.07
C LEU A 72 7.76 -6.83 -0.64
N PHE A 73 6.87 -7.28 -1.53
CA PHE A 73 5.45 -7.42 -1.21
C PHE A 73 5.20 -8.47 -0.14
N ALA A 74 5.95 -9.59 -0.18
CA ALA A 74 5.87 -10.62 0.85
C ALA A 74 6.21 -10.06 2.23
N LYS A 75 7.25 -9.23 2.32
CA LYS A 75 7.63 -8.55 3.56
C LYS A 75 6.55 -7.58 4.03
N LEU A 76 5.91 -6.88 3.10
CA LEU A 76 4.78 -6.00 3.42
C LEU A 76 3.63 -6.79 4.06
N GLN A 77 3.33 -7.99 3.56
CA GLN A 77 2.27 -8.83 4.13
C GLN A 77 2.55 -9.19 5.59
N GLU A 78 3.80 -9.49 5.93
CA GLU A 78 4.20 -9.76 7.30
C GLU A 78 3.99 -8.55 8.21
N ILE A 79 4.41 -7.38 7.76
CA ILE A 79 4.24 -6.11 8.50
C ILE A 79 2.76 -5.80 8.66
N LYS A 80 1.97 -5.95 7.59
CA LYS A 80 0.52 -5.73 7.63
C LYS A 80 -0.15 -6.59 8.69
N THR A 81 0.24 -7.85 8.80
CA THR A 81 -0.33 -8.77 9.80
C THR A 81 -0.06 -8.30 11.23
N LEU A 82 1.10 -7.68 11.46
CA LEU A 82 1.46 -7.19 12.80
C LEU A 82 0.69 -5.94 13.21
N PHE A 83 0.40 -5.04 12.27
CA PHE A 83 -0.09 -3.70 12.59
C PHE A 83 -1.54 -3.44 12.19
N CYS A 84 -2.12 -4.25 11.31
CA CYS A 84 -3.44 -3.98 10.73
C CYS A 84 -4.45 -5.08 11.06
N ASP A 85 -5.71 -4.67 11.23
CA ASP A 85 -6.83 -5.58 11.42
C ASP A 85 -7.46 -6.00 10.09
N SER A 86 -7.53 -5.08 9.12
CA SER A 86 -8.16 -5.32 7.83
C SER A 86 -7.68 -4.33 6.79
N ILE A 87 -8.02 -4.59 5.53
CA ILE A 87 -7.83 -3.64 4.43
C ILE A 87 -9.11 -3.56 3.61
N GLU A 88 -9.30 -2.40 2.96
CA GLU A 88 -10.33 -2.19 1.95
C GLU A 88 -9.67 -1.75 0.67
N ILE A 89 -10.13 -2.26 -0.48
CA ILE A 89 -9.58 -1.89 -1.77
C ILE A 89 -10.71 -1.42 -2.68
N ASP A 90 -10.57 -0.17 -3.16
CA ASP A 90 -11.42 0.36 -4.22
C ASP A 90 -10.59 0.39 -5.51
N LYS A 91 -11.13 -0.21 -6.56
CA LYS A 91 -10.44 -0.38 -7.83
C LYS A 91 -11.09 0.48 -8.89
N PHE A 92 -10.27 1.26 -9.59
CA PHE A 92 -10.71 2.12 -10.67
C PHE A 92 -9.89 1.82 -11.92
N ASN A 93 -10.53 1.87 -13.07
CA ASN A 93 -9.86 1.71 -14.37
C ASN A 93 -10.21 2.92 -15.23
N TYR A 94 -9.25 3.81 -15.37
CA TYR A 94 -9.40 5.04 -16.14
C TYR A 94 -8.84 4.91 -17.54
#